data_8247caaf1897806cf3036c90441f1f7b
#
_entry.id   8247caaf1897806cf3036c90441f1f7b
#
_cell.length_a   1.000
_cell.length_b   1.000
_cell.length_c   1.000
_cell.angle_alpha   90.00
_cell.angle_beta   90.00
_cell.angle_gamma   90.00
#
_symmetry.space_group_name_H-M   'P 1'
#
loop_
_entity.id
_entity.type
_entity.pdbx_description
1 polymer ?
#
loop_
_entity_poly.entity_id
_entity_poly.type
_entity_poly.pdbx_seq_one_letter_code
_entity_poly.pdbx_strand_id
1 'polypeptide(L)'
;AKDKNNVTQMHYAKKGIITPEMEYVSIRENQKIHDLLDNKDLFYNHPGEQFNSQMPIKPITPEFVRDEIASGRAIIPANINHPEAEPMIIGTNFLVKINANIGNSAVTSSIGEEVEKAVWACRWGADTIMDLSTGSNIHQTREWIIRNSPVPIGTVPVSYTHLTLPTKQM
;
A
#
# COMPACT_ATOMS: atom_id res chain seq x y z
N ALA A 1 -22.76 24.11 -11.58
CA ALA A 1 -21.78 23.03 -11.38
C ALA A 1 -21.36 23.05 -9.92
N LYS A 2 -21.74 22.04 -9.16
CA LYS A 2 -21.23 21.87 -7.80
C LYS A 2 -19.73 21.73 -7.91
N ASP A 3 -19.01 22.60 -7.23
CA ASP A 3 -17.57 22.55 -7.10
C ASP A 3 -17.21 21.17 -6.52
N LYS A 4 -16.77 20.28 -7.40
CA LYS A 4 -16.31 18.97 -6.98
C LYS A 4 -14.95 19.20 -6.36
N ASN A 5 -14.91 19.40 -5.06
CA ASN A 5 -13.66 19.52 -4.33
C ASN A 5 -12.84 18.26 -4.59
N ASN A 6 -11.77 18.42 -5.34
CA ASN A 6 -10.81 17.35 -5.55
C ASN A 6 -10.05 17.18 -4.24
N VAL A 7 -10.15 15.98 -3.65
CA VAL A 7 -9.58 15.62 -2.34
C VAL A 7 -8.35 14.70 -2.46
N THR A 8 -7.79 14.55 -3.65
CA THR A 8 -6.62 13.68 -3.84
C THR A 8 -5.36 14.31 -3.26
N GLN A 9 -4.46 13.49 -2.71
CA GLN A 9 -3.17 13.94 -2.20
C GLN A 9 -2.34 14.65 -3.28
N MET A 10 -2.39 14.18 -4.53
CA MET A 10 -1.77 14.83 -5.68
C MET A 10 -2.28 16.27 -5.90
N HIS A 11 -3.57 16.51 -5.70
CA HIS A 11 -4.15 17.85 -5.85
C HIS A 11 -3.60 18.83 -4.81
N TYR A 12 -3.53 18.41 -3.55
CA TYR A 12 -2.97 19.21 -2.48
C TYR A 12 -1.46 19.43 -2.67
N ALA A 13 -0.74 18.38 -3.02
CA ALA A 13 0.69 18.45 -3.28
C ALA A 13 1.04 19.45 -4.40
N LYS A 14 0.30 19.43 -5.52
CA LYS A 14 0.48 20.39 -6.63
C LYS A 14 0.14 21.83 -6.24
N LYS A 15 -0.66 22.04 -5.21
CA LYS A 15 -0.92 23.37 -4.63
C LYS A 15 0.13 23.80 -3.59
N GLY A 16 1.13 22.99 -3.32
CA GLY A 16 2.14 23.25 -2.29
C GLY A 16 1.64 23.01 -0.87
N ILE A 17 0.48 22.37 -0.70
CA ILE A 17 -0.13 22.13 0.61
C ILE A 17 0.38 20.78 1.13
N ILE A 18 0.90 20.80 2.37
CA ILE A 18 1.24 19.60 3.13
C ILE A 18 -0.02 19.17 3.89
N THR A 19 -0.42 17.92 3.72
CA THR A 19 -1.56 17.33 4.42
C THR A 19 -1.12 16.58 5.67
N PRO A 20 -2.01 16.34 6.64
CA PRO A 20 -1.69 15.52 7.81
C PRO A 20 -1.19 14.11 7.44
N GLU A 21 -1.68 13.54 6.34
CA GLU A 21 -1.23 12.25 5.84
C GLU A 21 0.23 12.30 5.37
N MET A 22 0.68 13.39 4.75
CA MET A 22 2.07 13.58 4.36
C MET A 22 3.00 13.73 5.57
N GLU A 23 2.55 14.42 6.61
CA GLU A 23 3.27 14.52 7.88
C GLU A 23 3.38 13.15 8.56
N TYR A 24 2.25 12.42 8.65
CA TYR A 24 2.21 11.08 9.22
C TYR A 24 3.18 10.14 8.50
N VAL A 25 3.14 10.13 7.16
CA VAL A 25 4.03 9.31 6.34
C VAL A 25 5.50 9.63 6.61
N SER A 26 5.86 10.92 6.68
CA SER A 26 7.26 11.29 6.96
C SER A 26 7.75 10.76 8.30
N ILE A 27 6.92 10.83 9.34
CA ILE A 27 7.23 10.28 10.67
C ILE A 27 7.42 8.75 10.59
N ARG A 28 6.49 8.05 9.95
CA ARG A 28 6.52 6.59 9.88
C ARG A 28 7.69 6.05 9.05
N GLU A 29 8.02 6.68 7.94
CA GLU A 29 9.19 6.31 7.14
C GLU A 29 10.50 6.51 7.92
N ASN A 30 10.63 7.64 8.65
CA ASN A 30 11.81 7.89 9.48
C ASN A 30 11.92 6.89 10.64
N GLN A 31 10.81 6.52 11.28
CA GLN A 31 10.81 5.48 12.32
C GLN A 31 11.32 4.14 11.77
N LYS A 32 10.79 3.71 10.62
CA LYS A 32 11.23 2.47 9.97
C LYS A 32 12.72 2.52 9.57
N ILE A 33 13.20 3.66 9.06
CA ILE A 33 14.61 3.86 8.74
C ILE A 33 15.46 3.73 10.00
N HIS A 34 15.05 4.34 11.11
CA HIS A 34 15.76 4.27 12.38
C HIS A 34 15.83 2.82 12.90
N ASP A 35 14.70 2.11 12.91
CA ASP A 35 14.64 0.71 13.32
C ASP A 35 15.54 -0.19 12.47
N LEU A 36 15.64 0.09 11.15
CA LEU A 36 16.54 -0.61 10.24
C LEU A 36 18.01 -0.31 10.56
N LEU A 37 18.36 0.94 10.85
CA LEU A 37 19.73 1.33 11.17
C LEU A 37 20.22 0.74 12.50
N ASP A 38 19.33 0.55 13.46
CA ASP A 38 19.63 -0.05 14.75
C ASP A 38 19.85 -1.57 14.64
N ASN A 39 19.31 -2.20 13.61
CA ASN A 39 19.45 -3.65 13.39
C ASN A 39 20.66 -3.94 12.49
N LYS A 40 21.83 -4.09 13.10
CA LYS A 40 23.11 -4.34 12.41
C LYS A 40 23.12 -5.63 11.58
N ASP A 41 22.29 -6.60 11.92
CA ASP A 41 22.24 -7.90 11.23
C ASP A 41 21.62 -7.77 9.83
N LEU A 42 20.78 -6.74 9.59
CA LEU A 42 20.20 -6.45 8.29
C LEU A 42 21.21 -5.82 7.29
N PHE A 43 22.35 -5.36 7.79
CA PHE A 43 23.42 -4.77 6.98
C PHE A 43 24.59 -5.73 6.76
N TYR A 44 24.40 -7.01 7.04
CA TYR A 44 25.44 -7.99 6.77
C TYR A 44 25.59 -8.19 5.26
N ASN A 45 26.73 -7.73 4.76
CA ASN A 45 27.08 -7.90 3.35
C ASN A 45 27.91 -9.16 3.17
N HIS A 46 27.63 -9.89 2.11
CA HIS A 46 28.56 -10.92 1.65
C HIS A 46 29.87 -10.26 1.17
N PRO A 47 31.04 -10.89 1.42
CA PRO A 47 32.31 -10.37 0.96
C PRO A 47 32.27 -10.05 -0.55
N GLY A 48 32.55 -8.79 -0.91
CA GLY A 48 32.52 -8.32 -2.29
C GLY A 48 31.24 -7.62 -2.74
N GLU A 49 30.19 -7.57 -1.93
CA GLU A 49 28.94 -6.86 -2.22
C GLU A 49 28.87 -5.52 -1.48
N GLN A 50 28.53 -4.45 -2.21
CA GLN A 50 28.37 -3.10 -1.66
C GLN A 50 26.93 -2.62 -1.83
N PHE A 51 25.96 -3.33 -1.26
CA PHE A 51 24.55 -2.96 -1.37
C PHE A 51 24.14 -1.78 -0.48
N ASN A 52 24.95 -1.39 0.49
CA ASN A 52 24.61 -0.39 1.51
C ASN A 52 24.71 1.06 1.04
N SER A 53 25.32 1.31 -0.10
CA SER A 53 25.63 2.68 -0.53
C SER A 53 24.39 3.48 -0.97
N GLN A 54 23.22 2.86 -1.03
CA GLN A 54 22.02 3.48 -1.60
C GLN A 54 20.88 3.67 -0.61
N MET A 55 21.03 3.31 0.66
CA MET A 55 20.00 3.67 1.64
C MET A 55 19.99 5.19 1.83
N PRO A 56 18.84 5.84 1.64
CA PRO A 56 18.73 7.27 1.90
C PRO A 56 18.87 7.50 3.41
N ILE A 57 20.09 7.89 3.84
CA ILE A 57 20.39 8.28 5.23
C ILE A 57 19.78 9.66 5.56
N LYS A 58 19.15 10.29 4.58
CA LYS A 58 18.52 11.60 4.79
C LYS A 58 17.13 11.44 5.40
N PRO A 59 16.82 12.21 6.45
CA PRO A 59 15.47 12.19 7.00
C PRO A 59 14.45 12.62 5.93
N ILE A 60 13.35 11.90 5.86
CA ILE A 60 12.23 12.19 4.98
C ILE A 60 11.41 13.30 5.65
N THR A 61 11.30 14.46 5.00
CA THR A 61 10.49 15.58 5.49
C THR A 61 9.12 15.60 4.84
N PRO A 62 8.11 16.24 5.46
CA PRO A 62 6.79 16.41 4.84
C PRO A 62 6.84 17.15 3.49
N GLU A 63 7.76 18.11 3.34
CA GLU A 63 8.00 18.81 2.09
C GLU A 63 8.51 17.87 1.00
N PHE A 64 9.44 16.98 1.35
CA PHE A 64 9.94 15.96 0.43
C PHE A 64 8.82 15.02 -0.02
N VAL A 65 7.96 14.56 0.91
CA VAL A 65 6.79 13.74 0.59
C VAL A 65 5.86 14.46 -0.37
N ARG A 66 5.54 15.73 -0.10
CA ARG A 66 4.72 16.58 -0.98
C ARG A 66 5.31 16.68 -2.38
N ASP A 67 6.61 16.95 -2.50
CA ASP A 67 7.27 17.18 -3.78
C ASP A 67 7.35 15.90 -4.62
N GLU A 68 7.56 14.75 -3.99
CA GLU A 68 7.52 13.44 -4.64
C GLU A 68 6.11 13.11 -5.17
N ILE A 69 5.07 13.41 -4.39
CA ILE A 69 3.68 13.23 -4.82
C ILE A 69 3.34 14.23 -5.95
N ALA A 70 3.72 15.50 -5.82
CA ALA A 70 3.44 16.53 -6.82
C ALA A 70 4.07 16.20 -8.18
N SER A 71 5.26 15.59 -8.17
CA SER A 71 5.98 15.15 -9.37
C SER A 71 5.48 13.82 -9.95
N GLY A 72 4.60 13.12 -9.25
CA GLY A 72 4.06 11.82 -9.68
C GLY A 72 5.01 10.64 -9.45
N ARG A 73 6.09 10.81 -8.65
CA ARG A 73 7.02 9.73 -8.31
C ARG A 73 6.60 8.92 -7.08
N ALA A 74 5.61 9.41 -6.34
CA ALA A 74 5.05 8.72 -5.17
C ALA A 74 3.54 8.90 -5.08
N ILE A 75 2.89 7.95 -4.40
CA ILE A 75 1.46 8.01 -4.08
C ILE A 75 1.23 7.65 -2.61
N ILE A 76 0.24 8.27 -2.01
CA ILE A 76 -0.38 7.81 -0.76
C ILE A 76 -1.70 7.16 -1.17
N PRO A 77 -1.80 5.82 -1.19
CA PRO A 77 -3.05 5.14 -1.50
C PRO A 77 -4.03 5.37 -0.34
N ALA A 78 -5.14 6.03 -0.63
CA ALA A 78 -6.18 6.32 0.34
C ALA A 78 -7.55 6.21 -0.32
N ASN A 79 -8.52 5.70 0.43
CA ASN A 79 -9.90 5.59 0.02
C ASN A 79 -10.80 6.15 1.13
N ILE A 80 -11.64 7.11 0.82
CA ILE A 80 -12.58 7.72 1.78
C ILE A 80 -13.54 6.68 2.41
N ASN A 81 -13.76 5.56 1.74
CA ASN A 81 -14.57 4.45 2.22
C ASN A 81 -13.78 3.41 3.03
N HIS A 82 -12.49 3.66 3.29
CA HIS A 82 -11.62 2.82 4.10
C HIS A 82 -10.96 3.65 5.21
N PRO A 83 -11.75 4.13 6.19
CA PRO A 83 -11.23 4.99 7.26
C PRO A 83 -10.29 4.27 8.23
N GLU A 84 -10.27 2.95 8.24
CA GLU A 84 -9.38 2.13 9.06
C GLU A 84 -7.95 2.10 8.53
N ALA A 85 -7.72 2.47 7.26
CA ALA A 85 -6.40 2.43 6.65
C ALA A 85 -5.50 3.54 7.22
N GLU A 86 -4.31 3.16 7.66
CA GLU A 86 -3.26 4.11 8.02
C GLU A 86 -2.59 4.66 6.75
N PRO A 87 -2.28 5.98 6.73
CA PRO A 87 -1.54 6.55 5.60
C PRO A 87 -0.16 5.89 5.43
N MET A 88 0.15 5.50 4.20
CA MET A 88 1.45 4.96 3.81
C MET A 88 1.82 5.49 2.43
N ILE A 89 3.07 5.39 2.04
CA ILE A 89 3.54 5.91 0.75
C ILE A 89 4.20 4.80 -0.07
N ILE A 90 3.98 4.85 -1.38
CA ILE A 90 4.65 4.01 -2.36
C ILE A 90 5.36 4.93 -3.33
N GLY A 91 6.67 4.76 -3.49
CA GLY A 91 7.47 5.59 -4.39
C GLY A 91 8.94 5.16 -4.42
N THR A 92 9.63 5.54 -5.49
CA THR A 92 11.02 5.12 -5.75
C THR A 92 12.02 5.61 -4.72
N ASN A 93 11.71 6.69 -4.02
CA ASN A 93 12.59 7.31 -3.03
C ASN A 93 12.17 7.02 -1.58
N PHE A 94 11.34 6.00 -1.38
CA PHE A 94 10.85 5.54 -0.08
C PHE A 94 11.21 4.08 0.14
N LEU A 95 11.08 3.60 1.37
CA LEU A 95 11.30 2.19 1.69
C LEU A 95 10.38 1.29 0.85
N VAL A 96 10.92 0.15 0.44
CA VAL A 96 10.16 -0.89 -0.29
C VAL A 96 8.97 -1.34 0.55
N LYS A 97 7.83 -1.51 -0.09
CA LYS A 97 6.59 -1.97 0.53
C LYS A 97 6.30 -3.41 0.11
N ILE A 98 5.87 -4.20 1.08
CA ILE A 98 5.51 -5.61 0.87
C ILE A 98 4.02 -5.71 0.60
N ASN A 99 3.65 -6.32 -0.51
CA ASN A 99 2.28 -6.65 -0.83
C ASN A 99 2.00 -8.13 -0.54
N ALA A 100 0.95 -8.41 0.21
CA ALA A 100 0.45 -9.76 0.43
C ALA A 100 -0.75 -10.05 -0.47
N ASN A 101 -0.79 -11.23 -1.07
CA ASN A 101 -1.93 -11.67 -1.87
C ASN A 101 -2.81 -12.60 -1.04
N ILE A 102 -4.11 -12.32 -1.03
CA ILE A 102 -5.15 -13.18 -0.47
C ILE A 102 -6.27 -13.36 -1.50
N GLY A 103 -7.21 -14.23 -1.24
CA GLY A 103 -8.38 -14.37 -2.09
C GLY A 103 -9.03 -15.75 -1.96
N ASN A 104 -10.35 -15.76 -1.95
CA ASN A 104 -11.13 -16.97 -2.02
C ASN A 104 -11.46 -17.37 -3.46
N SER A 105 -11.81 -18.65 -3.63
CA SER A 105 -12.34 -19.18 -4.89
C SER A 105 -13.68 -19.86 -4.64
N ALA A 106 -14.31 -20.33 -5.72
CA ALA A 106 -15.59 -21.04 -5.62
C ALA A 106 -15.49 -22.36 -4.81
N VAL A 107 -14.29 -22.90 -4.64
CA VAL A 107 -14.03 -24.20 -4.02
C VAL A 107 -13.21 -24.14 -2.73
N THR A 108 -12.62 -22.98 -2.42
CA THR A 108 -11.75 -22.85 -1.25
C THR A 108 -11.93 -21.52 -0.55
N SER A 109 -11.85 -21.56 0.78
CA SER A 109 -11.81 -20.43 1.69
C SER A 109 -13.14 -19.70 1.89
N SER A 110 -13.47 -19.47 3.14
CA SER A 110 -14.61 -18.68 3.58
C SER A 110 -14.22 -17.21 3.74
N ILE A 111 -15.21 -16.33 3.92
CA ILE A 111 -14.98 -14.91 4.23
C ILE A 111 -14.14 -14.75 5.51
N GLY A 112 -14.44 -15.53 6.55
CA GLY A 112 -13.72 -15.48 7.82
C GLY A 112 -12.25 -15.85 7.66
N GLU A 113 -11.95 -16.88 6.87
CA GLU A 113 -10.56 -17.29 6.58
C GLU A 113 -9.80 -16.23 5.80
N GLU A 114 -10.44 -15.51 4.86
CA GLU A 114 -9.80 -14.41 4.14
C GLU A 114 -9.50 -13.22 5.06
N VAL A 115 -10.40 -12.90 5.98
CA VAL A 115 -10.14 -11.88 7.00
C VAL A 115 -8.98 -12.29 7.91
N GLU A 116 -8.94 -13.56 8.34
CA GLU A 116 -7.84 -14.07 9.15
C GLU A 116 -6.50 -14.00 8.41
N LYS A 117 -6.46 -14.39 7.13
CA LYS A 117 -5.27 -14.25 6.29
C LYS A 117 -4.82 -12.78 6.18
N ALA A 118 -5.77 -11.84 6.01
CA ALA A 118 -5.46 -10.41 5.96
C ALA A 118 -4.84 -9.93 7.28
N VAL A 119 -5.40 -10.32 8.42
CA VAL A 119 -4.88 -9.99 9.75
C VAL A 119 -3.46 -10.55 9.94
N TRP A 120 -3.25 -11.80 9.57
CA TRP A 120 -1.92 -12.41 9.64
C TRP A 120 -0.91 -11.73 8.72
N ALA A 121 -1.31 -11.40 7.49
CA ALA A 121 -0.45 -10.66 6.56
C ALA A 121 0.03 -9.33 7.18
N CYS A 122 -0.88 -8.56 7.79
CA CYS A 122 -0.52 -7.32 8.50
C CYS A 122 0.43 -7.57 9.67
N ARG A 123 0.19 -8.61 10.48
CA ARG A 123 1.05 -8.98 11.61
C ARG A 123 2.47 -9.37 11.17
N TRP A 124 2.61 -9.95 9.99
CA TRP A 124 3.91 -10.29 9.39
C TRP A 124 4.52 -9.17 8.57
N GLY A 125 3.93 -7.97 8.61
CA GLY A 125 4.54 -6.76 8.06
C GLY A 125 4.14 -6.44 6.61
N ALA A 126 3.01 -6.95 6.13
CA ALA A 126 2.47 -6.50 4.85
C ALA A 126 2.09 -5.02 4.93
N ASP A 127 2.55 -4.24 3.97
CA ASP A 127 2.22 -2.81 3.83
C ASP A 127 0.96 -2.59 2.97
N THR A 128 0.62 -3.56 2.11
CA THR A 128 -0.59 -3.59 1.28
C THR A 128 -1.10 -5.01 1.15
N ILE A 129 -2.39 -5.15 0.87
CA ILE A 129 -3.00 -6.45 0.58
C ILE A 129 -3.68 -6.38 -0.79
N MET A 130 -3.50 -7.41 -1.60
CA MET A 130 -4.21 -7.62 -2.86
C MET A 130 -5.26 -8.71 -2.66
N ASP A 131 -6.54 -8.34 -2.75
CA ASP A 131 -7.65 -9.29 -2.73
C ASP A 131 -7.93 -9.81 -4.15
N LEU A 132 -7.61 -11.07 -4.35
CA LEU A 132 -7.78 -11.80 -5.61
C LEU A 132 -9.04 -12.69 -5.59
N SER A 133 -9.99 -12.41 -4.71
CA SER A 133 -11.20 -13.21 -4.54
C SER A 133 -12.01 -13.34 -5.82
N THR A 134 -12.47 -14.56 -6.09
CA THR A 134 -13.26 -14.94 -7.27
C THR A 134 -14.55 -15.68 -6.92
N GLY A 135 -14.78 -15.93 -5.64
CA GLY A 135 -15.96 -16.65 -5.13
C GLY A 135 -17.26 -15.91 -5.36
N SER A 136 -18.38 -16.53 -4.99
CA SER A 136 -19.73 -16.01 -5.23
C SER A 136 -20.06 -14.71 -4.47
N ASN A 137 -19.46 -14.50 -3.31
CA ASN A 137 -19.75 -13.37 -2.41
C ASN A 137 -18.62 -12.33 -2.37
N ILE A 138 -18.07 -11.97 -3.54
CA ILE A 138 -16.89 -11.09 -3.68
C ILE A 138 -17.09 -9.75 -2.93
N HIS A 139 -18.23 -9.10 -3.09
CA HIS A 139 -18.49 -7.80 -2.46
C HIS A 139 -18.49 -7.89 -0.94
N GLN A 140 -19.14 -8.91 -0.39
CA GLN A 140 -19.18 -9.13 1.05
C GLN A 140 -17.78 -9.48 1.59
N THR A 141 -17.04 -10.33 0.89
CA THR A 141 -15.66 -10.68 1.26
C THR A 141 -14.78 -9.42 1.32
N ARG A 142 -14.83 -8.57 0.30
CA ARG A 142 -14.07 -7.31 0.25
C ARG A 142 -14.45 -6.36 1.37
N GLU A 143 -15.75 -6.20 1.65
CA GLU A 143 -16.20 -5.32 2.74
C GLU A 143 -15.65 -5.78 4.09
N TRP A 144 -15.70 -7.07 4.38
CA TRP A 144 -15.13 -7.62 5.61
C TRP A 144 -13.62 -7.47 5.70
N ILE A 145 -12.89 -7.68 4.59
CA ILE A 145 -11.44 -7.47 4.53
C ILE A 145 -11.11 -6.01 4.81
N ILE A 146 -11.80 -5.07 4.15
CA ILE A 146 -11.57 -3.63 4.31
C ILE A 146 -11.80 -3.19 5.76
N ARG A 147 -12.92 -3.64 6.39
CA ARG A 147 -13.22 -3.26 7.79
C ARG A 147 -12.22 -3.82 8.81
N ASN A 148 -11.42 -4.81 8.44
CA ASN A 148 -10.45 -5.44 9.33
C ASN A 148 -8.99 -5.20 8.93
N SER A 149 -8.73 -4.29 8.00
CA SER A 149 -7.39 -4.02 7.51
C SER A 149 -6.93 -2.59 7.81
N PRO A 150 -5.78 -2.40 8.48
CA PRO A 150 -5.16 -1.09 8.64
C PRO A 150 -4.33 -0.68 7.41
N VAL A 151 -4.16 -1.55 6.42
CA VAL A 151 -3.38 -1.30 5.21
C VAL A 151 -4.27 -1.19 3.98
N PRO A 152 -3.85 -0.47 2.94
CA PRO A 152 -4.61 -0.35 1.69
C PRO A 152 -4.88 -1.69 1.04
N ILE A 153 -6.11 -1.87 0.54
CA ILE A 153 -6.54 -3.07 -0.17
C ILE A 153 -6.64 -2.78 -1.67
N GLY A 154 -5.89 -3.53 -2.46
CA GLY A 154 -6.00 -3.56 -3.91
C GLY A 154 -6.90 -4.70 -4.38
N THR A 155 -7.50 -4.52 -5.53
CA THR A 155 -8.27 -5.56 -6.23
C THR A 155 -7.87 -5.61 -7.71
N VAL A 156 -8.17 -6.71 -8.39
CA VAL A 156 -7.81 -6.91 -9.82
C VAL A 156 -9.02 -7.14 -10.73
N PRO A 157 -10.07 -6.31 -10.68
CA PRO A 157 -11.25 -6.51 -11.51
C PRO A 157 -10.94 -6.46 -13.01
N VAL A 158 -9.94 -5.67 -13.41
CA VAL A 158 -9.52 -5.51 -14.81
C VAL A 158 -8.80 -6.75 -15.33
N SER A 159 -7.97 -7.40 -14.54
CA SER A 159 -7.30 -8.66 -14.91
C SER A 159 -8.31 -9.76 -15.20
N TYR A 160 -9.40 -9.81 -14.45
CA TYR A 160 -10.52 -10.72 -14.71
C TYR A 160 -11.19 -10.47 -16.04
N THR A 161 -11.45 -9.23 -16.37
CA THR A 161 -12.06 -8.83 -17.63
C THR A 161 -11.19 -9.25 -18.80
N HIS A 162 -9.89 -9.06 -18.71
CA HIS A 162 -8.94 -9.44 -19.77
C HIS A 162 -8.74 -10.95 -19.90
N LEU A 163 -8.79 -11.70 -18.79
CA LEU A 163 -8.65 -13.15 -18.80
C LEU A 163 -9.92 -13.87 -19.25
N THR A 164 -11.11 -13.32 -18.98
CA THR A 164 -12.38 -13.97 -19.31
C THR A 164 -12.88 -13.66 -20.71
N LEU A 165 -12.60 -12.48 -21.25
CA LEU A 165 -13.03 -12.12 -22.61
C LEU A 165 -12.36 -12.94 -23.71
N PRO A 166 -11.02 -13.17 -23.72
CA PRO A 166 -10.37 -14.02 -24.72
C PRO A 166 -10.79 -15.47 -24.67
N THR A 167 -11.05 -16.01 -23.46
CA THR A 167 -11.46 -17.42 -23.31
C THR A 167 -12.92 -17.68 -23.74
N LYS A 168 -13.76 -16.66 -23.80
CA LYS A 168 -15.13 -16.79 -24.31
C LYS A 168 -15.23 -16.66 -25.82
N GLN A 169 -14.17 -16.20 -26.48
CA GLN A 169 -14.10 -16.06 -27.95
C GLN A 169 -13.40 -17.23 -28.64
N MET A 170 -12.86 -18.16 -27.87
CA MET A 170 -12.35 -19.44 -28.36
C MET A 170 -13.34 -20.57 -28.14
#